data_5e7038c7ad677d40b674cb00f0c0e5fd
#
_entry.id   5e7038c7ad677d40b674cb00f0c0e5fd
#
_cell.length_a   1.000
_cell.length_b   1.000
_cell.length_c   1.000
_cell.angle_alpha   90.00
_cell.angle_beta   90.00
_cell.angle_gamma   90.00
#
_symmetry.space_group_name_H-M   'P 1'
#
loop_
_entity.id
_entity.type
_entity.pdbx_description
1 polymer ?
#
loop_
_entity_poly.entity_id
_entity_poly.type
_entity_poly.pdbx_seq_one_letter_code
_entity_poly.pdbx_strand_id
1 'polypeptide(L)'
;MGLFGKPKAGGFMDEIRCDEQSYLIWKWRPAGAELNNNSRENAIRWGSSLRVKDGEVAVFVYNRPDGVMEDFIEGPCDRKLDTGNLPVLASIVGLAYAGGTPFQAEVYFINTANIIQTKFGIPYFDVYDPRFMDFGVPVAVRGTVSFRITNYREFVKLHRLTQFSADDFNKQIKDAICRYIKDAVTAAPAENNIPVIQIESKIALINDKIEYDIGERLRENFGVTVSGVDINSIEIDKTSDGYEQLMAVTRKVTSDTIQAQTAANIKNIHDKQRIEAENYEQSLRVQREEGQYAMHKQTQSANLGAFQSELQANVGIAGAEALGQMGANGAGSVDLGGQGGAGFNPAAMMAAMAVGGVVGQNMAGAMNNAMSGINGINNANAANQAMQNTMPQSAAAAPPPIPTAAYHIAVNGQTTGPYDMNTMAQLAANGQLTAETLV
;
A
#
# COMPACT_ATOMS: atom_id res chain seq x y z
N MET A 1 24.28 -42.65 -71.32
CA MET A 1 25.50 -42.19 -70.67
C MET A 1 25.23 -40.83 -70.08
N GLY A 2 24.89 -40.77 -68.79
CA GLY A 2 24.59 -39.56 -68.07
C GLY A 2 25.87 -39.02 -67.41
N LEU A 3 26.42 -37.97 -67.98
CA LEU A 3 27.60 -37.23 -67.47
C LEU A 3 27.17 -36.11 -66.53
N PHE A 4 26.50 -36.43 -65.45
CA PHE A 4 26.33 -35.52 -64.35
C PHE A 4 26.83 -36.21 -63.09
N GLY A 5 28.17 -36.09 -62.89
CA GLY A 5 28.76 -36.44 -61.63
C GLY A 5 28.07 -35.61 -60.51
N LYS A 6 27.67 -36.29 -59.45
CA LYS A 6 27.23 -35.63 -58.20
C LYS A 6 28.21 -34.51 -57.88
N PRO A 7 27.77 -33.31 -57.53
CA PRO A 7 28.68 -32.25 -57.12
C PRO A 7 29.54 -32.80 -55.98
N LYS A 8 30.86 -32.77 -56.20
CA LYS A 8 31.83 -33.07 -55.13
C LYS A 8 31.64 -32.03 -54.05
N ALA A 9 31.05 -32.48 -52.95
CA ALA A 9 31.03 -31.70 -51.71
C ALA A 9 32.48 -31.39 -51.32
N GLY A 10 32.92 -30.15 -51.48
CA GLY A 10 34.24 -29.73 -51.15
C GLY A 10 34.71 -28.57 -51.99
N GLY A 11 34.11 -27.40 -51.83
CA GLY A 11 34.73 -26.12 -52.23
C GLY A 11 36.05 -25.93 -51.48
N PHE A 12 36.93 -25.06 -52.04
CA PHE A 12 38.26 -24.79 -51.49
C PHE A 12 38.19 -24.15 -50.05
N MET A 13 37.06 -23.60 -49.67
CA MET A 13 36.80 -22.93 -48.37
C MET A 13 35.47 -23.29 -47.81
N ASP A 14 35.34 -23.26 -46.49
CA ASP A 14 34.06 -23.51 -45.79
C ASP A 14 33.31 -22.18 -45.62
N GLU A 15 31.99 -22.24 -45.67
CA GLU A 15 31.14 -21.13 -45.28
C GLU A 15 30.51 -21.47 -43.91
N ILE A 16 30.89 -20.68 -42.88
CA ILE A 16 30.46 -20.88 -41.50
C ILE A 16 29.35 -19.88 -41.23
N ARG A 17 28.13 -20.38 -41.23
CA ARG A 17 26.90 -19.61 -40.91
C ARG A 17 25.83 -20.51 -40.34
N CYS A 18 24.90 -19.92 -39.64
CA CYS A 18 23.69 -20.63 -39.21
C CYS A 18 22.57 -20.36 -40.21
N ASP A 19 22.03 -21.44 -40.82
CA ASP A 19 20.88 -21.39 -41.73
C ASP A 19 19.56 -21.69 -41.01
N GLU A 20 19.59 -22.12 -39.74
CA GLU A 20 18.41 -22.42 -38.95
C GLU A 20 17.69 -21.11 -38.53
N GLN A 21 16.35 -21.13 -38.62
CA GLN A 21 15.55 -19.95 -38.29
C GLN A 21 15.16 -19.88 -36.82
N SER A 22 14.98 -21.02 -36.19
CA SER A 22 14.52 -21.10 -34.81
C SER A 22 15.41 -22.05 -34.03
N TYR A 23 16.34 -21.48 -33.27
CA TYR A 23 17.25 -22.25 -32.44
C TYR A 23 17.69 -21.40 -31.24
N LEU A 24 18.12 -22.08 -30.18
CA LEU A 24 18.79 -21.46 -29.03
C LEU A 24 20.32 -21.54 -29.22
N ILE A 25 20.81 -22.76 -29.45
CA ILE A 25 22.19 -23.09 -29.75
C ILE A 25 22.17 -24.04 -30.94
N TRP A 26 23.01 -23.77 -31.92
CA TRP A 26 23.14 -24.59 -33.10
C TRP A 26 24.62 -24.86 -33.37
N LYS A 27 24.96 -26.14 -33.52
CA LYS A 27 26.33 -26.58 -33.82
C LYS A 27 26.52 -26.59 -35.33
N TRP A 28 27.46 -25.80 -35.80
CA TRP A 28 27.89 -25.84 -37.21
C TRP A 28 28.66 -27.11 -37.53
N ARG A 29 28.44 -27.66 -38.71
CA ARG A 29 29.18 -28.79 -39.25
C ARG A 29 29.61 -28.52 -40.69
N PRO A 30 30.89 -28.84 -41.07
CA PRO A 30 31.32 -28.68 -42.43
C PRO A 30 30.46 -29.50 -43.39
N ALA A 31 30.23 -28.98 -44.61
CA ALA A 31 29.51 -29.67 -45.65
C ALA A 31 30.15 -31.04 -45.97
N GLY A 32 29.40 -32.12 -45.93
CA GLY A 32 29.85 -33.49 -46.11
C GLY A 32 30.32 -34.22 -44.85
N ALA A 33 30.20 -33.64 -43.67
CA ALA A 33 30.47 -34.30 -42.40
C ALA A 33 29.41 -35.41 -42.08
N GLU A 34 28.27 -35.39 -42.76
CA GLU A 34 27.18 -36.36 -42.60
C GLU A 34 27.44 -37.73 -43.29
N LEU A 35 28.41 -37.77 -44.14
CA LEU A 35 28.80 -38.98 -44.85
C LEU A 35 29.84 -39.78 -44.09
N ASN A 36 29.43 -40.52 -43.07
CA ASN A 36 30.12 -41.66 -42.42
C ASN A 36 31.65 -41.61 -42.22
N ASN A 37 32.30 -40.49 -42.33
CA ASN A 37 33.71 -40.35 -42.19
C ASN A 37 34.02 -39.20 -41.22
N ASN A 38 34.17 -39.52 -39.94
CA ASN A 38 34.46 -38.59 -38.82
C ASN A 38 35.76 -37.77 -38.99
N SER A 39 36.53 -37.95 -40.05
CA SER A 39 37.79 -37.30 -40.27
C SER A 39 37.74 -35.78 -40.56
N ARG A 40 36.52 -35.23 -40.78
CA ARG A 40 36.29 -33.79 -41.05
C ARG A 40 35.43 -33.11 -40.02
N GLU A 41 34.93 -33.80 -39.02
CA GLU A 41 34.20 -33.15 -37.98
C GLU A 41 35.08 -32.14 -37.26
N ASN A 42 34.58 -30.92 -37.12
CA ASN A 42 35.28 -29.80 -36.45
C ASN A 42 36.57 -29.29 -37.16
N ALA A 43 36.86 -29.69 -38.43
CA ALA A 43 38.00 -29.24 -39.15
C ALA A 43 37.66 -28.01 -40.04
N ILE A 44 38.23 -26.86 -39.71
CA ILE A 44 37.98 -25.58 -40.38
C ILE A 44 39.21 -25.17 -41.17
N ARG A 45 39.01 -24.72 -42.44
CA ARG A 45 40.08 -24.25 -43.29
C ARG A 45 40.34 -22.76 -43.08
N TRP A 46 41.57 -22.35 -43.02
CA TRP A 46 41.94 -20.94 -43.05
C TRP A 46 41.40 -20.27 -44.32
N GLY A 47 40.91 -19.02 -44.14
CA GLY A 47 40.29 -18.28 -45.21
C GLY A 47 38.83 -18.64 -45.49
N SER A 48 38.24 -19.56 -44.73
CA SER A 48 36.80 -19.80 -44.73
C SER A 48 36.06 -18.52 -44.37
N SER A 49 34.85 -18.31 -44.93
CA SER A 49 34.05 -17.16 -44.62
C SER A 49 33.19 -17.45 -43.37
N LEU A 50 33.14 -16.50 -42.47
CA LEU A 50 32.28 -16.50 -41.31
C LEU A 50 31.22 -15.41 -41.47
N ARG A 51 29.95 -15.81 -41.37
CA ARG A 51 28.83 -14.89 -41.35
C ARG A 51 28.00 -15.11 -40.08
N VAL A 52 27.94 -14.08 -39.26
CA VAL A 52 27.15 -14.04 -38.04
C VAL A 52 26.08 -12.97 -38.21
N LYS A 53 24.82 -13.33 -38.07
CA LYS A 53 23.72 -12.37 -38.21
C LYS A 53 23.63 -11.46 -36.98
N ASP A 54 22.91 -10.35 -37.11
CA ASP A 54 22.54 -9.54 -35.96
C ASP A 54 21.76 -10.33 -34.93
N GLY A 55 22.10 -10.19 -33.65
CA GLY A 55 21.50 -10.98 -32.57
C GLY A 55 21.98 -12.43 -32.46
N GLU A 56 23.05 -12.79 -33.20
CA GLU A 56 23.73 -14.08 -33.07
C GLU A 56 25.16 -13.90 -32.55
N VAL A 57 25.67 -14.92 -31.89
CA VAL A 57 27.07 -14.99 -31.48
C VAL A 57 27.66 -16.33 -31.92
N ALA A 58 28.74 -16.29 -32.67
CA ALA A 58 29.52 -17.48 -33.01
C ALA A 58 30.54 -17.74 -31.90
N VAL A 59 30.57 -18.97 -31.40
CA VAL A 59 31.49 -19.41 -30.37
C VAL A 59 32.37 -20.50 -30.95
N PHE A 60 33.68 -20.27 -31.01
CA PHE A 60 34.69 -21.24 -31.43
C PHE A 60 35.24 -21.92 -30.17
N VAL A 61 35.04 -23.21 -30.07
CA VAL A 61 35.46 -24.01 -28.91
C VAL A 61 36.66 -24.90 -29.30
N TYR A 62 37.75 -24.73 -28.56
CA TYR A 62 39.00 -25.47 -28.79
C TYR A 62 39.19 -26.46 -27.67
N ASN A 63 39.07 -27.76 -27.94
CA ASN A 63 39.32 -28.80 -27.00
C ASN A 63 40.85 -29.08 -26.90
N ARG A 64 41.42 -28.86 -25.71
CA ARG A 64 42.82 -29.06 -25.42
C ARG A 64 42.98 -30.02 -24.24
N PRO A 65 44.16 -30.69 -24.11
CA PRO A 65 44.44 -31.51 -22.93
C PRO A 65 44.36 -30.72 -21.62
N ASP A 66 44.69 -29.42 -21.66
CA ASP A 66 44.72 -28.54 -20.49
C ASP A 66 43.37 -27.86 -20.18
N GLY A 67 42.33 -28.11 -21.02
CA GLY A 67 41.00 -27.51 -20.83
C GLY A 67 40.38 -27.02 -22.16
N VAL A 68 39.20 -26.41 -22.02
CA VAL A 68 38.46 -25.81 -23.14
C VAL A 68 38.74 -24.33 -23.19
N MET A 69 39.08 -23.82 -24.38
CA MET A 69 39.26 -22.38 -24.64
C MET A 69 38.25 -21.94 -25.71
N GLU A 70 37.82 -20.67 -25.67
CA GLU A 70 36.71 -20.19 -26.45
C GLU A 70 37.02 -18.78 -27.02
N ASP A 71 36.70 -18.59 -28.33
CA ASP A 71 36.61 -17.28 -28.95
C ASP A 71 35.18 -16.95 -29.28
N PHE A 72 34.75 -15.70 -29.00
CA PHE A 72 33.41 -15.22 -29.24
C PHE A 72 33.40 -14.14 -30.31
N ILE A 73 32.59 -14.30 -31.33
CA ILE A 73 32.40 -13.31 -32.40
C ILE A 73 30.92 -12.93 -32.46
N GLU A 74 30.64 -11.69 -32.10
CA GLU A 74 29.30 -11.11 -32.09
C GLU A 74 28.89 -10.65 -33.50
N GLY A 75 27.61 -10.85 -33.83
CA GLY A 75 27.04 -10.30 -35.07
C GLY A 75 26.62 -8.82 -34.93
N PRO A 76 26.42 -8.11 -36.04
CA PRO A 76 26.59 -8.59 -37.42
C PRO A 76 28.06 -8.66 -37.84
N CYS A 77 28.45 -9.77 -38.45
CA CYS A 77 29.81 -9.98 -38.87
C CYS A 77 29.82 -10.80 -40.19
N ASP A 78 30.57 -10.30 -41.19
CA ASP A 78 30.82 -11.02 -42.45
C ASP A 78 32.30 -10.80 -42.80
N ARG A 79 33.11 -11.80 -42.51
CA ARG A 79 34.57 -11.71 -42.73
C ARG A 79 35.18 -13.08 -42.99
N LYS A 80 36.41 -13.05 -43.53
CA LYS A 80 37.23 -14.27 -43.66
C LYS A 80 37.90 -14.55 -42.31
N LEU A 81 38.00 -15.84 -41.99
CA LEU A 81 38.68 -16.30 -40.79
C LEU A 81 40.21 -16.14 -40.96
N ASP A 82 40.79 -15.38 -40.07
CA ASP A 82 42.22 -15.24 -39.91
C ASP A 82 42.60 -15.19 -38.42
N THR A 83 43.91 -15.20 -38.13
CA THR A 83 44.41 -15.18 -36.74
C THR A 83 44.05 -13.90 -35.99
N GLY A 84 43.86 -12.78 -36.68
CA GLY A 84 43.50 -11.51 -36.09
C GLY A 84 42.06 -11.48 -35.55
N ASN A 85 41.21 -12.36 -36.09
CA ASN A 85 39.82 -12.45 -35.67
C ASN A 85 39.54 -13.43 -34.50
N LEU A 86 40.53 -14.30 -34.23
CA LEU A 86 40.43 -15.37 -33.24
C LEU A 86 41.67 -15.30 -32.31
N PRO A 87 41.69 -14.41 -31.32
CA PRO A 87 42.86 -14.20 -30.46
C PRO A 87 43.30 -15.40 -29.66
N VAL A 88 42.32 -16.20 -29.18
CA VAL A 88 42.62 -17.45 -28.44
C VAL A 88 43.23 -18.46 -29.39
N LEU A 89 42.63 -18.64 -30.58
CA LEU A 89 43.20 -19.51 -31.61
C LEU A 89 44.59 -19.06 -32.05
N ALA A 90 44.81 -17.74 -32.21
CA ALA A 90 46.13 -17.17 -32.56
C ALA A 90 47.17 -17.56 -31.51
N SER A 91 46.83 -17.54 -30.21
CA SER A 91 47.73 -17.96 -29.14
C SER A 91 48.07 -19.44 -29.18
N ILE A 92 47.11 -20.28 -29.61
CA ILE A 92 47.24 -21.71 -29.74
C ILE A 92 48.11 -22.08 -30.97
N VAL A 93 47.79 -21.46 -32.11
CA VAL A 93 48.44 -21.74 -33.39
C VAL A 93 49.89 -21.26 -33.39
N GLY A 94 50.19 -20.13 -32.71
CA GLY A 94 51.55 -19.62 -32.58
C GLY A 94 52.52 -20.56 -31.88
N LEU A 95 52.06 -21.54 -31.16
CA LEU A 95 52.88 -22.51 -30.43
C LEU A 95 53.00 -23.90 -31.11
N ALA A 96 52.09 -24.27 -32.01
CA ALA A 96 51.96 -25.65 -32.46
C ALA A 96 51.90 -25.86 -33.99
N TYR A 97 51.61 -24.83 -34.80
CA TYR A 97 51.33 -24.98 -36.23
C TYR A 97 52.10 -23.99 -37.08
N ALA A 98 53.19 -24.45 -37.67
CA ALA A 98 53.88 -23.71 -38.78
C ALA A 98 53.00 -23.72 -40.03
N GLY A 99 51.87 -23.01 -40.00
CA GLY A 99 51.02 -22.72 -41.19
C GLY A 99 50.17 -23.88 -41.74
N GLY A 100 49.96 -24.96 -40.97
CA GLY A 100 49.17 -26.11 -41.42
C GLY A 100 47.64 -25.87 -41.30
N THR A 101 46.91 -26.03 -42.39
CA THR A 101 45.46 -26.07 -42.42
C THR A 101 44.99 -27.52 -42.63
N PRO A 102 43.91 -27.99 -42.00
CA PRO A 102 42.90 -27.29 -41.23
C PRO A 102 43.19 -27.21 -39.72
N PHE A 103 42.60 -26.24 -39.02
CA PHE A 103 42.57 -26.23 -37.58
C PHE A 103 41.26 -26.90 -37.07
N GLN A 104 41.32 -27.42 -35.85
CA GLN A 104 40.13 -28.09 -35.26
C GLN A 104 39.45 -27.18 -34.23
N ALA A 105 38.20 -26.85 -34.47
CA ALA A 105 37.34 -26.15 -33.53
C ALA A 105 35.88 -26.58 -33.72
N GLU A 106 35.17 -26.70 -32.66
CA GLU A 106 33.71 -26.79 -32.71
C GLU A 106 33.14 -25.38 -32.80
N VAL A 107 32.21 -25.14 -33.70
CA VAL A 107 31.57 -23.84 -33.85
C VAL A 107 30.12 -23.96 -33.47
N TYR A 108 29.73 -23.12 -32.52
CA TYR A 108 28.36 -23.01 -32.06
C TYR A 108 27.84 -21.61 -32.34
N PHE A 109 26.61 -21.50 -32.78
CA PHE A 109 25.88 -20.27 -32.89
C PHE A 109 24.89 -20.17 -31.75
N ILE A 110 24.91 -19.07 -31.01
CA ILE A 110 23.99 -18.76 -29.93
C ILE A 110 23.07 -17.65 -30.43
N ASN A 111 21.77 -17.87 -30.38
CA ASN A 111 20.78 -16.85 -30.73
C ASN A 111 20.41 -16.03 -29.49
N THR A 112 20.80 -14.76 -29.49
CA THR A 112 20.55 -13.83 -28.37
C THR A 112 19.31 -12.96 -28.60
N ALA A 113 18.81 -12.90 -29.85
CA ALA A 113 17.62 -12.14 -30.22
C ALA A 113 16.32 -12.92 -30.04
N ASN A 114 16.38 -14.26 -30.14
CA ASN A 114 15.20 -15.10 -30.09
C ASN A 114 14.64 -15.22 -28.67
N ILE A 115 13.33 -14.98 -28.54
CA ILE A 115 12.60 -15.20 -27.29
C ILE A 115 12.02 -16.61 -27.36
N ILE A 116 12.42 -17.45 -26.40
CA ILE A 116 11.93 -18.81 -26.24
C ILE A 116 10.75 -18.79 -25.28
N GLN A 117 9.68 -19.45 -25.68
CA GLN A 117 8.49 -19.60 -24.87
C GLN A 117 8.35 -21.04 -24.38
N THR A 118 8.35 -21.22 -23.08
CA THR A 118 8.14 -22.53 -22.45
C THR A 118 6.79 -22.53 -21.74
N LYS A 119 5.87 -23.37 -22.22
CA LYS A 119 4.59 -23.60 -21.56
C LYS A 119 4.78 -24.54 -20.38
N PHE A 120 4.18 -24.18 -19.26
CA PHE A 120 4.18 -25.00 -18.06
C PHE A 120 2.76 -25.30 -17.59
N GLY A 121 2.62 -26.41 -16.88
CA GLY A 121 1.39 -26.78 -16.19
C GLY A 121 1.75 -27.55 -14.93
N ILE A 122 1.29 -27.05 -13.80
CA ILE A 122 1.50 -27.63 -12.49
C ILE A 122 0.18 -28.28 -12.08
N PRO A 123 0.17 -29.61 -11.87
CA PRO A 123 -1.02 -30.30 -11.40
C PRO A 123 -1.42 -29.82 -10.00
N TYR A 124 -2.59 -30.21 -9.54
CA TYR A 124 -3.10 -29.82 -8.24
C TYR A 124 -2.11 -30.09 -7.11
N PHE A 125 -1.90 -29.06 -6.28
CA PHE A 125 -1.10 -29.11 -5.06
C PHE A 125 -1.80 -28.25 -3.98
N ASP A 126 -1.60 -28.58 -2.73
CA ASP A 126 -2.28 -27.90 -1.63
C ASP A 126 -1.65 -26.53 -1.35
N VAL A 127 -2.52 -25.53 -1.25
CA VAL A 127 -2.21 -24.16 -0.84
C VAL A 127 -3.04 -23.83 0.39
N TYR A 128 -2.41 -23.30 1.44
CA TYR A 128 -3.04 -23.06 2.73
C TYR A 128 -3.52 -21.63 2.89
N ASP A 129 -4.73 -21.46 3.45
CA ASP A 129 -5.28 -20.12 3.73
C ASP A 129 -4.58 -19.50 4.96
N PRO A 130 -4.05 -18.27 4.87
CA PRO A 130 -3.33 -17.63 5.97
C PRO A 130 -4.19 -17.41 7.22
N ARG A 131 -5.50 -17.35 7.06
CA ARG A 131 -6.46 -17.19 8.17
C ARG A 131 -6.78 -18.52 8.86
N PHE A 132 -6.64 -19.63 8.14
CA PHE A 132 -7.03 -20.97 8.57
C PHE A 132 -6.00 -21.99 8.06
N MET A 133 -4.89 -22.13 8.75
CA MET A 133 -3.74 -22.94 8.32
C MET A 133 -4.03 -24.45 8.25
N ASP A 134 -5.14 -24.90 8.83
CA ASP A 134 -5.51 -26.32 8.83
C ASP A 134 -6.19 -26.75 7.50
N PHE A 135 -6.60 -25.80 6.67
CA PHE A 135 -7.31 -26.09 5.43
C PHE A 135 -6.42 -25.88 4.22
N GLY A 136 -5.95 -26.98 3.63
CA GLY A 136 -5.28 -27.01 2.35
C GLY A 136 -6.31 -27.09 1.22
N VAL A 137 -6.18 -26.21 0.24
CA VAL A 137 -7.04 -26.18 -0.95
C VAL A 137 -6.19 -26.54 -2.17
N PRO A 138 -6.56 -27.56 -2.95
CA PRO A 138 -5.82 -27.93 -4.15
C PRO A 138 -5.94 -26.84 -5.23
N VAL A 139 -4.77 -26.41 -5.73
CA VAL A 139 -4.64 -25.37 -6.76
C VAL A 139 -3.79 -25.92 -7.91
N ALA A 140 -4.23 -25.73 -9.15
CA ALA A 140 -3.45 -26.01 -10.35
C ALA A 140 -3.09 -24.69 -11.05
N VAL A 141 -1.88 -24.63 -11.64
CA VAL A 141 -1.39 -23.41 -12.28
C VAL A 141 -0.92 -23.72 -13.70
N ARG A 142 -1.29 -22.88 -14.65
CA ARG A 142 -0.87 -22.99 -16.05
C ARG A 142 -0.43 -21.64 -16.57
N GLY A 143 0.62 -21.66 -17.40
CA GLY A 143 1.14 -20.43 -17.97
C GLY A 143 2.26 -20.65 -18.96
N THR A 144 2.92 -19.55 -19.29
CA THR A 144 4.04 -19.49 -20.23
C THR A 144 5.13 -18.61 -19.65
N VAL A 145 6.37 -19.08 -19.72
CA VAL A 145 7.55 -18.26 -19.39
C VAL A 145 8.30 -18.00 -20.69
N SER A 146 8.59 -16.74 -20.93
CA SER A 146 9.36 -16.25 -22.06
C SER A 146 10.75 -15.84 -21.59
N PHE A 147 11.80 -16.38 -22.21
CA PHE A 147 13.17 -16.03 -21.84
C PHE A 147 14.08 -16.01 -23.07
N ARG A 148 15.24 -15.39 -22.92
CA ARG A 148 16.31 -15.30 -23.93
C ARG A 148 17.68 -15.37 -23.29
N ILE A 149 18.71 -15.65 -24.09
CA ILE A 149 20.10 -15.55 -23.65
C ILE A 149 20.59 -14.12 -23.92
N THR A 150 20.87 -13.36 -22.86
CA THR A 150 21.47 -12.02 -22.99
C THR A 150 22.97 -12.04 -22.67
N ASN A 151 23.36 -12.79 -21.64
CA ASN A 151 24.75 -12.99 -21.25
C ASN A 151 25.26 -14.35 -21.74
N TYR A 152 25.58 -14.43 -23.03
CA TYR A 152 26.04 -15.68 -23.64
C TYR A 152 27.35 -16.21 -23.02
N ARG A 153 28.22 -15.34 -22.48
CA ARG A 153 29.47 -15.77 -21.81
C ARG A 153 29.22 -16.52 -20.52
N GLU A 154 28.27 -16.06 -19.73
CA GLU A 154 27.83 -16.71 -18.50
C GLU A 154 27.11 -18.02 -18.81
N PHE A 155 26.23 -17.97 -19.82
CA PHE A 155 25.54 -19.16 -20.29
C PHE A 155 26.50 -20.27 -20.71
N VAL A 156 27.53 -19.96 -21.49
CA VAL A 156 28.53 -20.93 -21.95
C VAL A 156 29.35 -21.50 -20.79
N LYS A 157 29.65 -20.70 -19.77
CA LYS A 157 30.32 -21.18 -18.54
C LYS A 157 29.46 -22.16 -17.74
N LEU A 158 28.17 -21.89 -17.65
CA LEU A 158 27.22 -22.77 -16.92
C LEU A 158 26.94 -24.08 -17.70
N HIS A 159 26.78 -23.96 -19.02
CA HIS A 159 26.38 -25.07 -19.89
C HIS A 159 27.47 -25.37 -20.90
N ARG A 160 28.41 -26.20 -20.57
CA ARG A 160 29.49 -26.59 -21.48
C ARG A 160 28.98 -26.95 -22.88
N LEU A 161 29.23 -26.12 -23.89
CA LEU A 161 28.67 -26.26 -25.25
C LEU A 161 28.91 -27.63 -25.88
N THR A 162 30.06 -28.24 -25.62
CA THR A 162 30.45 -29.57 -26.15
C THR A 162 29.53 -30.70 -25.68
N GLN A 163 28.81 -30.53 -24.57
CA GLN A 163 27.90 -31.50 -23.99
C GLN A 163 26.46 -30.98 -23.94
N PHE A 164 26.18 -29.84 -24.54
CA PHE A 164 24.88 -29.20 -24.51
C PHE A 164 23.85 -29.98 -25.30
N SER A 165 22.76 -30.36 -24.64
CA SER A 165 21.56 -30.94 -25.25
C SER A 165 20.40 -29.95 -25.08
N ALA A 166 19.83 -29.48 -26.17
CA ALA A 166 18.70 -28.55 -26.12
C ALA A 166 17.46 -29.18 -25.47
N ASP A 167 17.24 -30.48 -25.66
CA ASP A 167 16.12 -31.20 -25.08
C ASP A 167 16.26 -31.34 -23.55
N ASP A 168 17.48 -31.69 -23.08
CA ASP A 168 17.75 -31.79 -21.65
C ASP A 168 17.68 -30.42 -20.98
N PHE A 169 18.18 -29.40 -21.64
CA PHE A 169 18.07 -28.00 -21.14
C PHE A 169 16.60 -27.58 -21.02
N ASN A 170 15.79 -27.80 -22.06
CA ASN A 170 14.36 -27.48 -22.05
C ASN A 170 13.61 -28.23 -20.95
N LYS A 171 13.95 -29.48 -20.70
CA LYS A 171 13.37 -30.26 -19.62
C LYS A 171 13.77 -29.71 -18.25
N GLN A 172 15.05 -29.48 -18.03
CA GLN A 172 15.56 -28.96 -16.74
C GLN A 172 15.01 -27.59 -16.41
N ILE A 173 14.97 -26.67 -17.40
CA ILE A 173 14.43 -25.33 -17.18
C ILE A 173 12.92 -25.37 -16.91
N LYS A 174 12.18 -26.23 -17.62
CA LYS A 174 10.76 -26.43 -17.37
C LYS A 174 10.48 -26.96 -15.96
N ASP A 175 11.24 -27.96 -15.53
CA ASP A 175 11.12 -28.54 -14.18
C ASP A 175 11.47 -27.50 -13.11
N ALA A 176 12.48 -26.66 -13.35
CA ALA A 176 12.85 -25.56 -12.46
C ALA A 176 11.76 -24.48 -12.40
N ILE A 177 11.21 -24.08 -13.56
CA ILE A 177 10.08 -23.13 -13.65
C ILE A 177 8.88 -23.65 -12.83
N CYS A 178 8.50 -24.91 -13.04
CA CYS A 178 7.37 -25.49 -12.31
C CYS A 178 7.59 -25.48 -10.80
N ARG A 179 8.81 -25.79 -10.35
CA ARG A 179 9.16 -25.76 -8.92
C ARG A 179 9.09 -24.33 -8.36
N TYR A 180 9.70 -23.35 -9.02
CA TYR A 180 9.74 -21.96 -8.55
C TYR A 180 8.35 -21.33 -8.52
N ILE A 181 7.51 -21.60 -9.52
CA ILE A 181 6.13 -21.14 -9.55
C ILE A 181 5.31 -21.77 -8.44
N LYS A 182 5.48 -23.08 -8.23
CA LYS A 182 4.81 -23.77 -7.13
C LYS A 182 5.15 -23.15 -5.79
N ASP A 183 6.43 -22.90 -5.52
CA ASP A 183 6.90 -22.28 -4.29
C ASP A 183 6.30 -20.88 -4.11
N ALA A 184 6.33 -20.05 -5.16
CA ALA A 184 5.78 -18.70 -5.13
C ALA A 184 4.26 -18.66 -4.93
N VAL A 185 3.51 -19.53 -5.61
CA VAL A 185 2.04 -19.62 -5.46
C VAL A 185 1.66 -20.14 -4.07
N THR A 186 2.44 -21.07 -3.52
CA THR A 186 2.22 -21.56 -2.14
C THR A 186 2.46 -20.47 -1.10
N ALA A 187 3.46 -19.62 -1.31
CA ALA A 187 3.81 -18.53 -0.38
C ALA A 187 2.88 -17.29 -0.53
N ALA A 188 2.35 -17.04 -1.74
CA ALA A 188 1.60 -15.83 -2.07
C ALA A 188 0.42 -15.52 -1.13
N PRO A 189 -0.43 -16.48 -0.69
CA PRO A 189 -1.50 -16.21 0.25
C PRO A 189 -1.01 -15.66 1.59
N ALA A 190 0.03 -16.28 2.15
CA ALA A 190 0.58 -15.89 3.45
C ALA A 190 1.27 -14.51 3.40
N GLU A 191 2.06 -14.26 2.37
CA GLU A 191 2.83 -13.03 2.22
C GLU A 191 1.96 -11.80 1.91
N ASN A 192 0.91 -11.99 1.12
CA ASN A 192 0.01 -10.90 0.72
C ASN A 192 -1.31 -10.88 1.49
N ASN A 193 -1.47 -11.76 2.48
CA ASN A 193 -2.71 -11.93 3.25
C ASN A 193 -3.95 -12.14 2.35
N ILE A 194 -3.78 -12.91 1.27
CA ILE A 194 -4.83 -13.20 0.30
C ILE A 194 -5.55 -14.49 0.72
N PRO A 195 -6.88 -14.47 0.88
CA PRO A 195 -7.64 -15.69 1.04
C PRO A 195 -7.45 -16.61 -0.17
N VAL A 196 -7.16 -17.91 0.07
CA VAL A 196 -6.94 -18.86 -1.02
C VAL A 196 -8.12 -18.93 -1.97
N ILE A 197 -9.34 -18.81 -1.48
CA ILE A 197 -10.57 -18.77 -2.30
C ILE A 197 -10.62 -17.59 -3.29
N GLN A 198 -9.80 -16.56 -3.09
CA GLN A 198 -9.72 -15.37 -3.95
C GLN A 198 -8.44 -15.33 -4.79
N ILE A 199 -7.62 -16.38 -4.75
CA ILE A 199 -6.33 -16.42 -5.46
C ILE A 199 -6.49 -16.21 -6.96
N GLU A 200 -7.57 -16.76 -7.56
CA GLU A 200 -7.91 -16.57 -8.97
C GLU A 200 -8.10 -15.08 -9.35
N SER A 201 -8.60 -14.26 -8.44
CA SER A 201 -8.83 -12.84 -8.68
C SER A 201 -7.56 -11.96 -8.53
N LYS A 202 -6.49 -12.53 -8.02
CA LYS A 202 -5.23 -11.84 -7.73
C LYS A 202 -4.07 -12.29 -8.60
N ILE A 203 -4.38 -12.92 -9.76
CA ILE A 203 -3.39 -13.44 -10.70
C ILE A 203 -2.35 -12.38 -11.08
N ALA A 204 -2.76 -11.14 -11.38
CA ALA A 204 -1.84 -10.08 -11.78
C ALA A 204 -0.78 -9.80 -10.70
N LEU A 205 -1.19 -9.65 -9.44
CA LEU A 205 -0.28 -9.39 -8.33
C LEU A 205 0.69 -10.56 -8.09
N ILE A 206 0.19 -11.79 -8.23
CA ILE A 206 0.99 -13.00 -8.10
C ILE A 206 1.97 -13.11 -9.27
N ASN A 207 1.54 -12.77 -10.49
CA ASN A 207 2.36 -12.81 -11.69
C ASN A 207 3.57 -11.88 -11.58
N ASP A 208 3.36 -10.63 -11.18
CA ASP A 208 4.45 -9.63 -11.05
C ASP A 208 5.53 -10.10 -10.07
N LYS A 209 5.11 -10.70 -8.96
CA LYS A 209 6.04 -11.25 -7.98
C LYS A 209 6.80 -12.46 -8.52
N ILE A 210 6.09 -13.37 -9.16
CA ILE A 210 6.67 -14.58 -9.75
C ILE A 210 7.69 -14.18 -10.83
N GLU A 211 7.39 -13.21 -11.66
CA GLU A 211 8.29 -12.74 -12.72
C GLU A 211 9.63 -12.26 -12.14
N TYR A 212 9.59 -11.49 -11.07
CA TYR A 212 10.80 -11.02 -10.39
C TYR A 212 11.61 -12.19 -9.80
N ASP A 213 10.97 -13.03 -8.98
CA ASP A 213 11.64 -14.11 -8.24
C ASP A 213 12.20 -15.19 -9.19
N ILE A 214 11.45 -15.55 -10.23
CA ILE A 214 11.88 -16.51 -11.24
C ILE A 214 12.98 -15.93 -12.12
N GLY A 215 12.87 -14.65 -12.49
CA GLY A 215 13.86 -13.97 -13.31
C GLY A 215 15.27 -14.05 -12.72
N GLU A 216 15.41 -13.79 -11.44
CA GLU A 216 16.69 -13.86 -10.74
C GLU A 216 17.21 -15.30 -10.68
N ARG A 217 16.39 -16.26 -10.25
CA ARG A 217 16.78 -17.66 -10.13
C ARG A 217 17.14 -18.30 -11.47
N LEU A 218 16.42 -17.99 -12.55
CA LEU A 218 16.74 -18.52 -13.88
C LEU A 218 18.01 -17.89 -14.45
N ARG A 219 18.27 -16.63 -14.17
CA ARG A 219 19.52 -15.98 -14.55
C ARG A 219 20.73 -16.64 -13.86
N GLU A 220 20.64 -16.88 -12.54
CA GLU A 220 21.74 -17.46 -11.77
C GLU A 220 22.00 -18.94 -12.11
N ASN A 221 20.93 -19.72 -12.24
CA ASN A 221 21.08 -21.18 -12.39
C ASN A 221 21.17 -21.64 -13.84
N PHE A 222 20.62 -20.87 -14.78
CA PHE A 222 20.54 -21.23 -16.21
C PHE A 222 21.19 -20.21 -17.14
N GLY A 223 21.63 -19.04 -16.65
CA GLY A 223 22.22 -18.01 -17.48
C GLY A 223 21.26 -17.39 -18.51
N VAL A 224 19.96 -17.47 -18.28
CA VAL A 224 18.92 -16.92 -19.16
C VAL A 224 18.24 -15.74 -18.51
N THR A 225 17.81 -14.78 -19.32
CA THR A 225 17.05 -13.61 -18.87
C THR A 225 15.58 -13.81 -19.20
N VAL A 226 14.73 -13.75 -18.20
CA VAL A 226 13.28 -13.80 -18.36
C VAL A 226 12.82 -12.50 -19.01
N SER A 227 12.01 -12.64 -20.06
CA SER A 227 11.41 -11.51 -20.79
C SER A 227 9.95 -11.28 -20.39
N GLY A 228 9.32 -12.25 -19.74
CA GLY A 228 7.98 -12.18 -19.21
C GLY A 228 7.51 -13.52 -18.68
N VAL A 229 6.63 -13.45 -17.68
CA VAL A 229 5.92 -14.60 -17.13
C VAL A 229 4.43 -14.31 -17.29
N ASP A 230 3.70 -15.19 -17.96
CA ASP A 230 2.27 -15.07 -18.16
C ASP A 230 1.58 -16.25 -17.48
N ILE A 231 0.93 -16.01 -16.35
CA ILE A 231 0.06 -16.99 -15.70
C ILE A 231 -1.31 -16.91 -16.38
N ASN A 232 -1.64 -17.92 -17.15
CA ASN A 232 -2.90 -17.98 -17.88
C ASN A 232 -4.08 -18.30 -16.96
N SER A 233 -3.88 -19.22 -16.02
CA SER A 233 -4.92 -19.61 -15.07
C SER A 233 -4.31 -20.12 -13.76
N ILE A 234 -4.99 -19.81 -12.68
CA ILE A 234 -4.84 -20.45 -11.36
C ILE A 234 -6.21 -21.08 -11.09
N GLU A 235 -6.30 -22.38 -11.12
CA GLU A 235 -7.56 -23.11 -10.95
C GLU A 235 -7.63 -23.72 -9.56
N ILE A 236 -8.74 -23.51 -8.86
CA ILE A 236 -9.02 -24.10 -7.54
C ILE A 236 -9.90 -25.32 -7.73
N ASP A 237 -9.59 -26.42 -7.08
CA ASP A 237 -10.51 -27.57 -7.02
C ASP A 237 -11.63 -27.28 -6.03
N LYS A 238 -12.76 -26.80 -6.58
CA LYS A 238 -13.95 -26.45 -5.80
C LYS A 238 -14.71 -27.67 -5.28
N THR A 239 -14.32 -28.88 -5.69
CA THR A 239 -14.92 -30.14 -5.24
C THR A 239 -14.16 -30.80 -4.11
N SER A 240 -13.02 -30.23 -3.70
CA SER A 240 -12.20 -30.77 -2.62
C SER A 240 -12.82 -30.53 -1.26
N ASP A 241 -12.64 -31.48 -0.36
CA ASP A 241 -13.10 -31.35 1.05
C ASP A 241 -12.50 -30.10 1.73
N GLY A 242 -11.24 -29.78 1.45
CA GLY A 242 -10.57 -28.61 1.98
C GLY A 242 -11.23 -27.30 1.55
N TYR A 243 -11.64 -27.19 0.29
CA TYR A 243 -12.37 -26.02 -0.22
C TYR A 243 -13.75 -25.90 0.44
N GLU A 244 -14.52 -26.99 0.52
CA GLU A 244 -15.86 -26.98 1.13
C GLU A 244 -15.80 -26.60 2.62
N GLN A 245 -14.85 -27.15 3.36
CA GLN A 245 -14.64 -26.81 4.76
C GLN A 245 -14.21 -25.35 4.94
N LEU A 246 -13.29 -24.86 4.14
CA LEU A 246 -12.84 -23.46 4.16
C LEU A 246 -14.01 -22.50 3.86
N MET A 247 -14.84 -22.84 2.88
CA MET A 247 -16.03 -22.05 2.53
C MET A 247 -17.07 -22.05 3.65
N ALA A 248 -17.30 -23.18 4.32
CA ALA A 248 -18.23 -23.28 5.43
C ALA A 248 -17.78 -22.39 6.61
N VAL A 249 -16.50 -22.48 6.98
CA VAL A 249 -15.92 -21.67 8.06
C VAL A 249 -15.91 -20.18 7.68
N THR A 250 -15.54 -19.83 6.45
CA THR A 250 -15.54 -18.43 5.99
C THR A 250 -16.94 -17.82 6.03
N ARG A 251 -17.98 -18.56 5.58
CA ARG A 251 -19.38 -18.11 5.66
C ARG A 251 -19.81 -17.90 7.10
N LYS A 252 -19.46 -18.82 8.00
CA LYS A 252 -19.79 -18.71 9.42
C LYS A 252 -19.15 -17.48 10.05
N VAL A 253 -17.84 -17.30 9.88
CA VAL A 253 -17.11 -16.14 10.42
C VAL A 253 -17.64 -14.83 9.86
N THR A 254 -17.97 -14.78 8.56
CA THR A 254 -18.57 -13.59 7.95
C THR A 254 -19.95 -13.30 8.54
N SER A 255 -20.79 -14.32 8.70
CA SER A 255 -22.11 -14.18 9.33
C SER A 255 -21.99 -13.67 10.76
N ASP A 256 -21.13 -14.29 11.57
CA ASP A 256 -20.90 -13.92 12.97
C ASP A 256 -20.35 -12.47 13.09
N THR A 257 -19.45 -12.07 12.18
CA THR A 257 -18.92 -10.70 12.13
C THR A 257 -20.01 -9.69 11.79
N ILE A 258 -20.85 -9.97 10.80
CA ILE A 258 -21.98 -9.11 10.41
C ILE A 258 -22.98 -9.00 11.57
N GLN A 259 -23.29 -10.09 12.24
CA GLN A 259 -24.19 -10.09 13.40
C GLN A 259 -23.60 -9.27 14.56
N ALA A 260 -22.32 -9.44 14.87
CA ALA A 260 -21.63 -8.67 15.91
C ALA A 260 -21.61 -7.16 15.59
N GLN A 261 -21.29 -6.80 14.33
CA GLN A 261 -21.33 -5.40 13.87
C GLN A 261 -22.74 -4.82 13.95
N THR A 262 -23.75 -5.59 13.51
CA THR A 262 -25.15 -5.17 13.59
C THR A 262 -25.59 -4.97 15.03
N ALA A 263 -25.26 -5.88 15.93
CA ALA A 263 -25.54 -5.75 17.34
C ALA A 263 -24.87 -4.54 17.99
N ALA A 264 -23.59 -4.28 17.64
CA ALA A 264 -22.87 -3.10 18.10
C ALA A 264 -23.50 -1.80 17.57
N ASN A 265 -23.90 -1.78 16.30
CA ASN A 265 -24.57 -0.61 15.70
C ASN A 265 -25.94 -0.34 16.34
N ILE A 266 -26.73 -1.39 16.57
CA ILE A 266 -28.02 -1.28 17.27
C ILE A 266 -27.79 -0.72 18.69
N LYS A 267 -26.82 -1.24 19.42
CA LYS A 267 -26.49 -0.75 20.76
C LYS A 267 -26.08 0.74 20.72
N ASN A 268 -25.21 1.12 19.80
CA ASN A 268 -24.81 2.52 19.63
C ASN A 268 -25.98 3.45 19.31
N ILE A 269 -26.94 2.99 18.47
CA ILE A 269 -28.15 3.76 18.17
C ILE A 269 -29.02 3.92 19.42
N HIS A 270 -29.20 2.85 20.18
CA HIS A 270 -29.98 2.89 21.44
C HIS A 270 -29.30 3.81 22.47
N ASP A 271 -28.00 3.71 22.65
CA ASP A 271 -27.26 4.56 23.56
C ASP A 271 -27.33 6.05 23.14
N LYS A 272 -27.25 6.33 21.84
CA LYS A 272 -27.39 7.69 21.29
C LYS A 272 -28.80 8.23 21.53
N GLN A 273 -29.84 7.44 21.26
CA GLN A 273 -31.25 7.82 21.54
C GLN A 273 -31.50 8.07 23.04
N ARG A 274 -30.91 7.26 23.92
CA ARG A 274 -31.00 7.46 25.36
C ARG A 274 -30.32 8.76 25.77
N ILE A 275 -29.12 9.04 25.30
CA ILE A 275 -28.41 10.28 25.60
C ILE A 275 -29.15 11.51 25.07
N GLU A 276 -29.72 11.41 23.86
CA GLU A 276 -30.56 12.49 23.28
C GLU A 276 -31.82 12.72 24.14
N ALA A 277 -32.50 11.65 24.59
CA ALA A 277 -33.64 11.76 25.46
C ALA A 277 -33.30 12.37 26.85
N GLU A 278 -32.21 11.92 27.48
CA GLU A 278 -31.70 12.49 28.73
C GLU A 278 -31.30 13.97 28.56
N ASN A 279 -30.63 14.35 27.47
CA ASN A 279 -30.30 15.74 27.18
C ASN A 279 -31.55 16.60 26.95
N TYR A 280 -32.56 16.04 26.28
CA TYR A 280 -33.84 16.72 26.07
C TYR A 280 -34.59 16.93 27.41
N GLU A 281 -34.62 15.93 28.27
CA GLU A 281 -35.22 16.07 29.63
C GLU A 281 -34.46 17.13 30.47
N GLN A 282 -33.14 17.09 30.42
CA GLN A 282 -32.31 18.11 31.11
C GLN A 282 -32.58 19.51 30.57
N SER A 283 -32.66 19.67 29.24
CA SER A 283 -32.96 20.97 28.64
C SER A 283 -34.34 21.50 29.05
N LEU A 284 -35.35 20.62 29.09
CA LEU A 284 -36.70 20.98 29.56
C LEU A 284 -36.71 21.33 31.06
N ARG A 285 -35.87 20.69 31.86
CA ARG A 285 -35.74 21.00 33.28
C ARG A 285 -35.10 22.34 33.51
N VAL A 286 -33.98 22.63 32.80
CA VAL A 286 -33.32 23.93 32.84
C VAL A 286 -34.28 25.03 32.38
N GLN A 287 -35.02 24.81 31.30
CA GLN A 287 -35.98 25.79 30.78
C GLN A 287 -37.13 26.07 31.79
N ARG A 288 -37.57 25.06 32.51
CA ARG A 288 -38.59 25.23 33.60
C ARG A 288 -37.97 26.01 34.79
N GLU A 289 -36.76 25.70 35.20
CA GLU A 289 -36.07 26.39 36.27
C GLU A 289 -35.81 27.87 35.93
N GLU A 290 -35.35 28.14 34.68
CA GLU A 290 -35.17 29.49 34.14
C GLU A 290 -36.50 30.28 34.06
N GLY A 291 -37.56 29.60 33.62
CA GLY A 291 -38.91 30.20 33.58
C GLY A 291 -39.43 30.54 35.00
N GLN A 292 -39.23 29.65 35.99
CA GLN A 292 -39.55 29.91 37.36
C GLN A 292 -38.72 31.08 37.96
N TYR A 293 -37.42 31.10 37.67
CA TYR A 293 -36.52 32.16 38.11
C TYR A 293 -36.91 33.50 37.48
N ALA A 294 -37.23 33.52 36.21
CA ALA A 294 -37.70 34.71 35.51
C ALA A 294 -39.03 35.24 36.07
N MET A 295 -40.01 34.34 36.35
CA MET A 295 -41.24 34.69 36.99
C MET A 295 -41.06 35.25 38.42
N HIS A 296 -40.19 34.57 39.19
CA HIS A 296 -39.83 35.03 40.55
C HIS A 296 -39.22 36.43 40.53
N LYS A 297 -38.30 36.69 39.58
CA LYS A 297 -37.65 38.01 39.40
C LYS A 297 -38.62 39.08 38.92
N GLN A 298 -39.60 38.71 38.04
CA GLN A 298 -40.65 39.61 37.62
C GLN A 298 -41.64 39.96 38.77
N THR A 299 -41.97 38.98 39.61
CA THR A 299 -42.79 39.20 40.81
C THR A 299 -42.07 40.08 41.82
N GLN A 300 -40.77 39.88 42.05
CA GLN A 300 -39.96 40.77 42.90
C GLN A 300 -39.88 42.20 42.34
N SER A 301 -39.70 42.39 41.02
CA SER A 301 -39.66 43.71 40.42
C SER A 301 -41.01 44.44 40.46
N ALA A 302 -42.12 43.70 40.29
CA ALA A 302 -43.48 44.26 40.37
C ALA A 302 -43.86 44.70 41.80
N ASN A 303 -43.30 44.03 42.83
CA ASN A 303 -43.57 44.32 44.24
C ASN A 303 -42.39 45.04 44.94
N LEU A 304 -41.50 45.68 44.16
CA LEU A 304 -40.28 46.32 44.71
C LEU A 304 -40.61 47.36 45.80
N GLY A 305 -41.72 48.08 45.65
CA GLY A 305 -42.20 49.03 46.68
C GLY A 305 -42.62 48.36 47.97
N ALA A 306 -43.36 47.26 47.89
CA ALA A 306 -43.74 46.47 49.06
C ALA A 306 -42.53 45.80 49.75
N PHE A 307 -41.62 45.30 48.94
CA PHE A 307 -40.38 44.65 49.41
C PHE A 307 -39.42 45.64 50.06
N GLN A 308 -39.32 46.86 49.54
CA GLN A 308 -38.52 47.93 50.20
C GLN A 308 -39.16 48.38 51.54
N SER A 309 -40.49 48.43 51.60
CA SER A 309 -41.14 48.75 52.86
C SER A 309 -41.01 47.67 53.90
N GLU A 310 -41.04 46.39 53.49
CA GLU A 310 -40.85 45.24 54.36
C GLU A 310 -39.40 45.13 54.85
N LEU A 311 -38.43 45.38 53.97
CA LEU A 311 -37.02 45.46 54.39
C LEU A 311 -36.77 46.67 55.33
N GLN A 312 -37.38 47.81 55.08
CA GLN A 312 -37.31 48.97 55.99
C GLN A 312 -37.97 48.69 57.33
N ALA A 313 -39.07 48.01 57.34
CA ALA A 313 -39.75 47.58 58.53
C ALA A 313 -38.89 46.58 59.34
N ASN A 314 -38.30 45.56 58.67
CA ASN A 314 -37.43 44.61 59.31
C ASN A 314 -36.10 45.25 59.85
N VAL A 315 -35.55 46.16 59.09
CA VAL A 315 -34.39 46.95 59.57
C VAL A 315 -34.77 47.89 60.73
N GLY A 316 -35.98 48.44 60.69
CA GLY A 316 -36.53 49.24 61.79
C GLY A 316 -36.78 48.46 63.06
N ILE A 317 -37.32 47.22 62.89
CA ILE A 317 -37.51 46.28 64.04
C ILE A 317 -36.18 45.80 64.58
N ALA A 318 -35.25 45.40 63.76
CA ALA A 318 -33.91 45.02 64.22
C ALA A 318 -33.14 46.18 64.89
N GLY A 319 -33.30 47.41 64.35
CA GLY A 319 -32.74 48.63 64.97
C GLY A 319 -33.41 48.92 66.29
N ALA A 320 -34.71 48.75 66.45
CA ALA A 320 -35.42 48.93 67.70
C ALA A 320 -35.07 47.86 68.74
N GLU A 321 -34.93 46.63 68.35
CA GLU A 321 -34.44 45.53 69.19
C GLU A 321 -33.00 45.76 69.68
N ALA A 322 -32.15 46.21 68.78
CA ALA A 322 -30.76 46.53 69.12
C ALA A 322 -30.71 47.76 70.13
N LEU A 323 -31.55 48.78 69.94
CA LEU A 323 -31.69 49.88 70.87
C LEU A 323 -32.35 49.49 72.17
N GLY A 324 -33.35 48.56 72.09
CA GLY A 324 -34.00 47.97 73.29
C GLY A 324 -33.03 47.14 74.13
N GLN A 325 -32.15 46.40 73.53
CA GLN A 325 -31.10 45.64 74.25
C GLN A 325 -30.02 46.52 74.79
N MET A 326 -29.71 47.68 74.18
CA MET A 326 -28.80 48.68 74.76
C MET A 326 -29.44 49.43 75.94
N GLY A 327 -30.77 49.56 75.95
CA GLY A 327 -31.47 50.19 77.08
C GLY A 327 -31.70 49.28 78.29
N ALA A 328 -31.75 47.95 78.06
CA ALA A 328 -31.96 46.96 79.10
C ALA A 328 -30.71 46.54 79.89
N ASN A 329 -29.55 46.74 79.33
CA ASN A 329 -28.27 46.51 80.03
C ASN A 329 -27.69 47.83 80.55
N GLY A 330 -28.35 48.33 81.53
CA GLY A 330 -28.02 49.32 82.51
C GLY A 330 -26.82 50.19 82.38
N ALA A 331 -27.15 51.44 82.32
CA ALA A 331 -26.54 52.52 83.13
C ALA A 331 -25.04 52.67 83.08
N GLY A 332 -24.65 53.54 82.33
CA GLY A 332 -23.45 54.36 82.61
C GLY A 332 -23.75 55.80 82.19
N SER A 333 -24.27 56.58 83.12
CA SER A 333 -24.39 58.02 82.96
C SER A 333 -23.03 58.62 82.57
N VAL A 334 -22.92 59.03 81.32
CA VAL A 334 -21.81 59.87 80.91
C VAL A 334 -22.35 61.29 80.87
N ASP A 335 -21.94 62.02 81.89
CA ASP A 335 -22.12 63.46 82.03
C ASP A 335 -21.52 64.19 80.80
N LEU A 336 -22.44 64.84 80.02
CA LEU A 336 -22.05 65.74 78.93
C LEU A 336 -22.20 67.15 79.33
N GLY A 337 -21.27 67.59 80.20
CA GLY A 337 -21.03 69.02 80.43
C GLY A 337 -20.02 69.55 79.40
N GLY A 338 -20.46 70.56 78.63
CA GLY A 338 -19.54 71.53 78.03
C GLY A 338 -19.34 71.57 76.53
N GLN A 339 -20.12 72.42 75.94
CA GLN A 339 -19.76 73.37 74.89
C GLN A 339 -18.85 72.92 73.69
N GLY A 340 -19.43 72.87 72.51
CA GLY A 340 -18.75 73.28 71.28
C GLY A 340 -18.04 72.14 70.50
N GLY A 341 -18.57 71.85 69.40
CA GLY A 341 -17.85 71.10 68.36
C GLY A 341 -18.56 69.86 67.91
N ALA A 342 -18.85 69.77 66.65
CA ALA A 342 -19.39 68.63 65.96
C ALA A 342 -18.58 67.36 66.27
N GLY A 343 -19.02 66.64 67.33
CA GLY A 343 -18.36 65.42 67.76
C GLY A 343 -18.76 64.28 66.82
N PHE A 344 -17.86 63.91 66.00
CA PHE A 344 -17.90 62.63 65.29
C PHE A 344 -18.04 61.50 66.31
N ASN A 345 -19.13 60.80 66.25
CA ASN A 345 -19.30 59.57 67.02
C ASN A 345 -18.79 58.38 66.21
N PRO A 346 -17.60 57.87 66.57
CA PRO A 346 -16.96 56.80 65.75
C PRO A 346 -17.78 55.53 65.72
N ALA A 347 -18.60 55.27 66.72
CA ALA A 347 -19.44 54.11 66.84
C ALA A 347 -20.64 54.20 65.89
N ALA A 348 -21.23 55.39 65.72
CA ALA A 348 -22.33 55.57 64.73
C ALA A 348 -21.82 55.55 63.31
N MET A 349 -20.60 56.02 63.10
CA MET A 349 -19.98 55.96 61.77
C MET A 349 -19.53 54.54 61.42
N MET A 350 -19.08 53.72 62.36
CA MET A 350 -18.77 52.32 62.15
C MET A 350 -20.03 51.54 61.87
N ALA A 351 -21.15 51.80 62.55
CA ALA A 351 -22.43 51.13 62.27
C ALA A 351 -22.97 51.50 60.88
N ALA A 352 -22.85 52.75 60.45
CA ALA A 352 -23.25 53.26 59.14
C ALA A 352 -22.35 52.71 58.04
N MET A 353 -21.02 52.59 58.29
CA MET A 353 -20.08 51.98 57.37
C MET A 353 -20.25 50.44 57.21
N ALA A 354 -20.60 49.79 58.34
CA ALA A 354 -20.82 48.32 58.31
C ALA A 354 -22.06 47.96 57.49
N VAL A 355 -23.11 48.75 57.51
CA VAL A 355 -24.32 48.50 56.76
C VAL A 355 -24.23 48.96 55.30
N GLY A 356 -23.54 50.08 55.00
CA GLY A 356 -23.37 50.57 53.64
C GLY A 356 -22.26 49.86 52.86
N GLY A 357 -21.18 49.43 53.55
CA GLY A 357 -20.03 48.79 52.94
C GLY A 357 -20.32 47.38 52.44
N VAL A 358 -21.10 46.59 53.19
CA VAL A 358 -21.41 45.22 52.85
C VAL A 358 -22.39 45.11 51.66
N VAL A 359 -23.34 46.04 51.57
CA VAL A 359 -24.29 46.07 50.43
C VAL A 359 -23.63 46.58 49.15
N GLY A 360 -22.75 47.60 49.26
CA GLY A 360 -22.04 48.15 48.10
C GLY A 360 -20.97 47.18 47.54
N GLN A 361 -20.26 46.48 48.41
CA GLN A 361 -19.24 45.53 48.01
C GLN A 361 -19.79 44.26 47.36
N ASN A 362 -20.92 43.76 47.86
CA ASN A 362 -21.60 42.60 47.28
C ASN A 362 -22.23 42.93 45.92
N MET A 363 -22.74 44.16 45.72
CA MET A 363 -23.33 44.56 44.46
C MET A 363 -22.26 44.87 43.41
N ALA A 364 -21.16 45.47 43.78
CA ALA A 364 -20.03 45.68 42.87
C ALA A 364 -19.32 44.35 42.51
N GLY A 365 -19.20 43.39 43.45
CA GLY A 365 -18.67 42.07 43.20
C GLY A 365 -19.56 41.21 42.28
N ALA A 366 -20.88 41.27 42.51
CA ALA A 366 -21.84 40.52 41.65
C ALA A 366 -21.89 41.10 40.23
N MET A 367 -21.79 42.41 40.05
CA MET A 367 -21.82 43.06 38.74
C MET A 367 -20.49 42.84 37.99
N ASN A 368 -19.35 42.83 38.68
CA ASN A 368 -18.06 42.53 38.08
C ASN A 368 -17.93 41.05 37.73
N ASN A 369 -18.52 40.15 38.49
CA ASN A 369 -18.53 38.73 38.20
C ASN A 369 -19.48 38.38 37.03
N ALA A 370 -20.61 39.07 36.90
CA ALA A 370 -21.51 38.94 35.76
C ALA A 370 -20.89 39.46 34.45
N MET A 371 -20.12 40.56 34.53
CA MET A 371 -19.46 41.14 33.37
C MET A 371 -18.17 40.41 32.98
N SER A 372 -17.46 39.80 33.95
CA SER A 372 -16.33 38.92 33.68
C SER A 372 -16.74 37.59 33.08
N GLY A 373 -17.92 37.07 33.42
CA GLY A 373 -18.47 35.84 32.84
C GLY A 373 -18.77 35.95 31.33
N ILE A 374 -19.26 37.11 30.88
CA ILE A 374 -19.58 37.37 29.49
C ILE A 374 -18.31 37.55 28.64
N ASN A 375 -17.26 38.17 29.19
CA ASN A 375 -15.98 38.29 28.50
C ASN A 375 -15.16 36.99 28.55
N GLY A 376 -15.38 36.12 29.55
CA GLY A 376 -14.72 34.81 29.63
C GLY A 376 -15.20 33.81 28.57
N ILE A 377 -16.47 33.88 28.17
CA ILE A 377 -17.02 32.97 27.14
C ILE A 377 -16.44 33.31 25.76
N ASN A 378 -16.24 34.58 25.45
CA ASN A 378 -15.65 34.95 24.15
C ASN A 378 -14.13 34.70 24.09
N ASN A 379 -13.43 34.70 25.26
CA ASN A 379 -12.00 34.43 25.30
C ASN A 379 -11.68 32.93 25.42
N ALA A 380 -12.60 32.12 25.96
CA ALA A 380 -12.45 30.66 25.99
C ALA A 380 -12.54 30.04 24.57
N ASN A 381 -13.35 30.62 23.68
CA ASN A 381 -13.40 30.18 22.27
C ASN A 381 -12.14 30.59 21.48
N ALA A 382 -11.53 31.72 21.80
CA ALA A 382 -10.26 32.13 21.19
C ALA A 382 -9.05 31.32 21.74
N ALA A 383 -9.08 30.98 23.03
CA ALA A 383 -8.03 30.15 23.65
C ALA A 383 -8.10 28.69 23.20
N ASN A 384 -9.30 28.12 22.93
CA ASN A 384 -9.43 26.78 22.37
C ASN A 384 -8.98 26.66 20.90
N GLN A 385 -9.07 27.77 20.13
CA GLN A 385 -8.51 27.76 18.77
C GLN A 385 -6.98 27.95 18.77
N ALA A 386 -6.43 28.64 19.76
CA ALA A 386 -4.97 28.83 19.89
C ALA A 386 -4.25 27.59 20.48
N MET A 387 -4.92 26.80 21.35
CA MET A 387 -4.34 25.57 21.91
C MET A 387 -4.39 24.36 20.98
N GLN A 388 -5.19 24.38 19.91
CA GLN A 388 -5.18 23.31 18.91
C GLN A 388 -3.97 23.37 17.97
N ASN A 389 -3.19 24.45 17.95
CA ASN A 389 -2.07 24.61 17.04
C ASN A 389 -0.67 24.39 17.68
N THR A 390 -0.54 23.99 18.95
CA THR A 390 0.76 23.94 19.64
C THR A 390 1.00 22.69 20.48
N MET A 391 0.35 21.55 20.26
CA MET A 391 0.77 20.28 20.87
C MET A 391 1.27 19.33 19.78
N PRO A 392 2.46 18.72 19.93
CA PRO A 392 2.90 17.65 19.06
C PRO A 392 2.02 16.42 19.32
N GLN A 393 1.25 16.05 18.32
CA GLN A 393 0.36 14.91 18.33
C GLN A 393 1.20 13.64 18.32
N SER A 394 1.27 12.96 19.46
CA SER A 394 1.68 11.55 19.51
C SER A 394 0.70 10.75 18.69
N ALA A 395 1.21 10.06 17.68
CA ALA A 395 0.46 9.24 16.76
C ALA A 395 -0.21 8.07 17.50
N ALA A 396 -1.49 8.25 17.81
CA ALA A 396 -2.42 7.13 17.89
C ALA A 396 -3.00 6.96 16.48
N ALA A 397 -2.81 5.79 15.86
CA ALA A 397 -3.31 5.47 14.56
C ALA A 397 -4.81 5.73 14.50
N ALA A 398 -5.20 6.71 13.71
CA ALA A 398 -6.60 6.91 13.36
C ALA A 398 -7.08 5.70 12.56
N PRO A 399 -8.29 5.17 12.80
CA PRO A 399 -8.86 4.16 11.93
C PRO A 399 -8.93 4.70 10.50
N PRO A 400 -8.70 3.84 9.48
CA PRO A 400 -8.73 4.28 8.09
C PRO A 400 -10.09 4.92 7.80
N PRO A 401 -10.10 6.05 7.05
CA PRO A 401 -11.35 6.70 6.68
C PRO A 401 -12.20 5.70 5.87
N ILE A 402 -13.46 5.56 6.27
CA ILE A 402 -14.46 4.83 5.48
C ILE A 402 -14.48 5.53 4.11
N PRO A 403 -14.34 4.80 2.99
CA PRO A 403 -14.42 5.41 1.68
C PRO A 403 -15.83 6.00 1.52
N THR A 404 -15.92 7.30 1.63
CA THR A 404 -17.11 8.06 1.23
C THR A 404 -17.18 8.02 -0.29
N ALA A 405 -18.31 7.57 -0.82
CA ALA A 405 -18.53 7.59 -2.25
C ALA A 405 -18.35 9.04 -2.76
N ALA A 406 -17.40 9.21 -3.67
CA ALA A 406 -17.11 10.49 -4.29
C ALA A 406 -17.74 10.50 -5.70
N TYR A 407 -18.55 11.51 -5.97
CA TYR A 407 -19.27 11.65 -7.24
C TYR A 407 -18.61 12.73 -8.09
N HIS A 408 -18.51 12.50 -9.38
CA HIS A 408 -18.03 13.48 -10.35
C HIS A 408 -19.14 13.83 -11.32
N ILE A 409 -19.32 15.11 -11.59
CA ILE A 409 -20.36 15.60 -12.51
C ILE A 409 -19.70 16.00 -13.83
N ALA A 410 -20.23 15.53 -14.93
CA ALA A 410 -19.81 15.96 -16.26
C ALA A 410 -20.84 16.95 -16.86
N VAL A 411 -20.42 18.20 -17.02
CA VAL A 411 -21.23 19.27 -17.68
C VAL A 411 -20.41 19.78 -18.86
N ASN A 412 -20.98 19.77 -20.04
CA ASN A 412 -20.36 20.27 -21.28
C ASN A 412 -19.00 19.65 -21.59
N GLY A 413 -18.80 18.36 -21.22
CA GLY A 413 -17.55 17.64 -21.48
C GLY A 413 -16.42 17.93 -20.49
N GLN A 414 -16.66 18.71 -19.43
CA GLN A 414 -15.72 18.91 -18.33
C GLN A 414 -16.22 18.21 -17.06
N THR A 415 -15.36 17.40 -16.46
CA THR A 415 -15.63 16.74 -15.18
C THR A 415 -15.25 17.66 -14.02
N THR A 416 -16.19 17.87 -13.10
CA THR A 416 -15.98 18.59 -11.84
C THR A 416 -16.28 17.65 -10.66
N GLY A 417 -15.54 17.77 -9.57
CA GLY A 417 -15.63 16.92 -8.38
C GLY A 417 -14.24 16.67 -7.76
N PRO A 418 -14.11 15.87 -6.73
CA PRO A 418 -15.14 14.98 -6.15
C PRO A 418 -16.14 15.70 -5.24
N TYR A 419 -17.40 15.31 -5.29
CA TYR A 419 -18.48 15.81 -4.44
C TYR A 419 -19.02 14.69 -3.56
N ASP A 420 -19.40 15.04 -2.33
CA ASP A 420 -20.11 14.14 -1.43
C ASP A 420 -21.63 14.15 -1.71
N MET A 421 -22.36 13.18 -1.16
CA MET A 421 -23.80 13.04 -1.38
C MET A 421 -24.60 14.28 -0.93
N ASN A 422 -24.15 14.98 0.13
CA ASN A 422 -24.81 16.16 0.63
C ASN A 422 -24.64 17.34 -0.34
N THR A 423 -23.45 17.51 -0.89
CA THR A 423 -23.17 18.51 -1.93
C THR A 423 -23.96 18.22 -3.21
N MET A 424 -24.06 16.94 -3.60
CA MET A 424 -24.89 16.51 -4.74
C MET A 424 -26.37 16.85 -4.53
N ALA A 425 -26.91 16.64 -3.33
CA ALA A 425 -28.29 17.01 -3.01
C ALA A 425 -28.53 18.53 -3.09
N GLN A 426 -27.55 19.34 -2.67
CA GLN A 426 -27.63 20.81 -2.78
C GLN A 426 -27.55 21.27 -4.23
N LEU A 427 -26.72 20.67 -5.07
CA LEU A 427 -26.62 20.97 -6.50
C LEU A 427 -27.91 20.59 -7.24
N ALA A 428 -28.57 19.50 -6.84
CA ALA A 428 -29.87 19.11 -7.36
C ALA A 428 -30.96 20.09 -6.93
N ALA A 429 -30.98 20.51 -5.66
CA ALA A 429 -31.95 21.50 -5.16
C ALA A 429 -31.78 22.86 -5.82
N ASN A 430 -30.56 23.23 -6.20
CA ASN A 430 -30.27 24.49 -6.92
C ASN A 430 -30.47 24.38 -8.43
N GLY A 431 -30.96 23.26 -8.95
CA GLY A 431 -31.24 23.06 -10.38
C GLY A 431 -29.98 22.92 -11.27
N GLN A 432 -28.80 22.72 -10.65
CA GLN A 432 -27.56 22.53 -11.37
C GLN A 432 -27.33 21.06 -11.77
N LEU A 433 -28.13 20.13 -11.24
CA LEU A 433 -28.23 18.75 -11.65
C LEU A 433 -29.60 18.52 -12.28
N THR A 434 -29.61 18.08 -13.51
CA THR A 434 -30.81 17.67 -14.27
C THR A 434 -30.78 16.17 -14.53
N ALA A 435 -31.89 15.59 -14.95
CA ALA A 435 -31.97 14.17 -15.31
C ALA A 435 -31.04 13.76 -16.47
N GLU A 436 -30.48 14.73 -17.20
CA GLU A 436 -29.54 14.52 -18.30
C GLU A 436 -28.07 14.70 -17.90
N THR A 437 -27.83 15.10 -16.64
CA THR A 437 -26.46 15.29 -16.13
C THR A 437 -25.84 13.94 -15.79
N LEU A 438 -24.72 13.63 -16.42
CA LEU A 438 -23.95 12.41 -16.10
C LEU A 438 -23.22 12.56 -14.76
N VAL A 439 -23.39 11.59 -13.87
CA VAL A 439 -22.80 11.54 -12.53
C VAL A 439 -21.91 10.31 -12.38
#